data_bf93a175a88ac75d35bdade241ff16d9
#
_entry.id   bf93a175a88ac75d35bdade241ff16d9
#
_cell.length_a   1.000
_cell.length_b   1.000
_cell.length_c   1.000
_cell.angle_alpha   90.00
_cell.angle_beta   90.00
_cell.angle_gamma   90.00
#
_symmetry.space_group_name_H-M   'P 1'
#
loop_
_entity.id
_entity.type
_entity.pdbx_description
1 polymer ?
#
loop_
_entity_poly.entity_id
_entity_poly.type
_entity_poly.pdbx_seq_one_letter_code
_entity_poly.pdbx_strand_id
1 'polypeptide(L)'
;MVRALCGVVALDGPSGTGKTTAARRLATESNAGYLDTGAMYRVATLAVLRAGVDPTDADAVVEAVRRARMEVATDPAAPTARLDGEDVSAAIRTEEVNRAVSPVSAVAEVRELLVAEQRRVIREVLDSRGGIVVDGRDIGTVVT
;
A
#
# COMPACT_ATOMS: atom_id res chain seq x y z
N MET A 1 27.10 7.10 10.93
CA MET A 1 26.30 6.29 11.86
C MET A 1 24.81 6.42 11.54
N VAL A 2 24.15 5.32 11.33
CA VAL A 2 22.72 5.32 11.05
C VAL A 2 21.95 5.39 12.36
N ARG A 3 21.06 6.36 12.44
CA ARG A 3 20.20 6.52 13.61
C ARG A 3 18.94 5.67 13.42
N ALA A 4 18.63 4.80 14.36
CA ALA A 4 17.42 3.99 14.31
C ALA A 4 16.18 4.92 14.40
N LEU A 5 15.20 4.65 13.57
CA LEU A 5 13.91 5.36 13.57
C LEU A 5 12.96 4.68 14.55
N CYS A 6 12.39 5.48 15.47
CA CYS A 6 11.36 5.01 16.38
C CYS A 6 10.01 5.61 15.98
N GLY A 7 8.99 4.78 15.88
CA GLY A 7 7.64 5.21 15.55
C GLY A 7 7.38 5.30 14.06
N VAL A 8 6.36 6.05 13.68
CA VAL A 8 5.87 6.17 12.32
C VAL A 8 6.29 7.50 11.71
N VAL A 9 6.91 7.46 10.53
CA VAL A 9 7.14 8.64 9.70
C VAL A 9 6.24 8.53 8.48
N ALA A 10 5.35 9.50 8.33
CA ALA A 10 4.42 9.56 7.21
C ALA A 10 4.93 10.54 6.16
N LEU A 11 5.01 10.10 4.91
CA LEU A 11 5.33 10.96 3.77
C LEU A 11 4.12 11.05 2.87
N ASP A 12 3.43 12.19 2.95
CA ASP A 12 2.25 12.48 2.15
C ASP A 12 2.63 13.24 0.89
N GLY A 13 1.94 12.96 -0.19
CA GLY A 13 2.09 13.70 -1.43
C GLY A 13 1.70 12.87 -2.65
N PRO A 14 1.54 13.56 -3.79
CA PRO A 14 1.20 12.88 -5.03
C PRO A 14 2.38 12.04 -5.52
N SER A 15 2.07 10.98 -6.28
CA SER A 15 3.07 10.16 -6.94
C SER A 15 3.83 10.99 -8.00
N GLY A 16 5.03 10.54 -8.37
CA GLY A 16 5.82 11.19 -9.41
C GLY A 16 6.69 12.36 -8.94
N THR A 17 6.77 12.60 -7.62
CA THR A 17 7.57 13.71 -7.06
C THR A 17 8.90 13.25 -6.45
N GLY A 18 9.28 11.98 -6.67
CA GLY A 18 10.47 11.41 -6.01
C GLY A 18 10.23 10.99 -4.57
N LYS A 19 9.00 11.11 -4.08
CA LYS A 19 8.62 10.77 -2.70
C LYS A 19 8.91 9.31 -2.35
N THR A 20 8.61 8.38 -3.25
CA THR A 20 8.84 6.94 -3.03
C THR A 20 10.32 6.63 -2.87
N THR A 21 11.18 7.22 -3.70
CA THR A 21 12.62 7.05 -3.60
C THR A 21 13.14 7.58 -2.27
N ALA A 22 12.70 8.77 -1.87
CA ALA A 22 13.09 9.39 -0.60
C ALA A 22 12.62 8.55 0.59
N ALA A 23 11.39 8.04 0.54
CA ALA A 23 10.81 7.21 1.61
C ALA A 23 11.59 5.90 1.80
N ARG A 24 11.90 5.22 0.71
CA ARG A 24 12.68 3.97 0.76
C ARG A 24 14.09 4.20 1.28
N ARG A 25 14.73 5.29 0.85
CA ARG A 25 16.06 5.66 1.31
C ARG A 25 16.05 5.93 2.82
N LEU A 26 15.09 6.70 3.29
CA LEU A 26 14.95 6.99 4.72
C LEU A 26 14.78 5.70 5.52
N ALA A 27 13.90 4.82 5.09
CA ALA A 27 13.67 3.55 5.77
C ALA A 27 14.93 2.69 5.81
N THR A 28 15.65 2.58 4.69
CA THR A 28 16.88 1.81 4.60
C THR A 28 17.95 2.37 5.54
N GLU A 29 18.18 3.68 5.50
CA GLU A 29 19.20 4.34 6.32
C GLU A 29 18.88 4.28 7.81
N SER A 30 17.59 4.24 8.17
CA SER A 30 17.11 4.19 9.55
C SER A 30 16.86 2.78 10.06
N ASN A 31 17.12 1.77 9.26
CA ASN A 31 16.79 0.36 9.56
C ASN A 31 15.33 0.17 9.95
N ALA A 32 14.45 0.90 9.31
CA ALA A 32 13.00 0.86 9.53
C ALA A 32 12.31 0.05 8.43
N GLY A 33 11.06 -0.33 8.68
CA GLY A 33 10.20 -0.87 7.64
C GLY A 33 9.71 0.22 6.70
N TYR A 34 9.17 -0.19 5.58
CA TYR A 34 8.62 0.69 4.56
C TYR A 34 7.27 0.17 4.11
N LEU A 35 6.27 1.03 4.04
CA LEU A 35 4.93 0.67 3.55
C LEU A 35 4.51 1.64 2.45
N ASP A 36 4.28 1.10 1.25
CA ASP A 36 3.72 1.82 0.12
C ASP A 36 2.21 1.61 0.07
N THR A 37 1.45 2.57 0.59
CA THR A 37 -0.02 2.45 0.62
C THR A 37 -0.61 2.54 -0.78
N GLY A 38 0.02 3.28 -1.69
CA GLY A 38 -0.40 3.34 -3.09
C GLY A 38 -0.34 1.98 -3.77
N ALA A 39 0.70 1.20 -3.47
CA ALA A 39 0.81 -0.18 -3.98
C ALA A 39 -0.34 -1.04 -3.48
N MET A 40 -0.78 -0.88 -2.23
CA MET A 40 -1.92 -1.62 -1.70
C MET A 40 -3.20 -1.35 -2.49
N TYR A 41 -3.48 -0.08 -2.81
CA TYR A 41 -4.63 0.28 -3.64
C TYR A 41 -4.53 -0.30 -5.04
N ARG A 42 -3.33 -0.36 -5.59
CA ARG A 42 -3.09 -0.95 -6.92
C ARG A 42 -3.29 -2.47 -6.91
N VAL A 43 -2.87 -3.15 -5.86
CA VAL A 43 -3.13 -4.59 -5.71
C VAL A 43 -4.64 -4.86 -5.62
N ALA A 44 -5.35 -4.06 -4.81
CA ALA A 44 -6.80 -4.16 -4.71
C ALA A 44 -7.48 -3.94 -6.07
N THR A 45 -7.01 -2.96 -6.83
CA THR A 45 -7.52 -2.67 -8.17
C THR A 45 -7.28 -3.85 -9.12
N LEU A 46 -6.09 -4.45 -9.08
CA LEU A 46 -5.78 -5.61 -9.90
C LEU A 46 -6.71 -6.79 -9.56
N ALA A 47 -6.99 -6.99 -8.26
CA ALA A 47 -7.93 -8.03 -7.82
C ALA A 47 -9.32 -7.82 -8.44
N VAL A 48 -9.79 -6.58 -8.47
CA VAL A 48 -11.08 -6.22 -9.09
C VAL A 48 -11.07 -6.53 -10.60
N LEU A 49 -10.00 -6.13 -11.29
CA LEU A 49 -9.88 -6.38 -12.73
C LEU A 49 -9.80 -7.87 -13.05
N ARG A 50 -9.05 -8.64 -12.28
CA ARG A 50 -8.93 -10.10 -12.47
C ARG A 50 -10.23 -10.84 -12.18
N ALA A 51 -11.05 -10.31 -11.29
CA ALA A 51 -12.37 -10.86 -11.00
C ALA A 51 -13.40 -10.56 -12.09
N GLY A 52 -13.04 -9.74 -13.08
CA GLY A 52 -13.95 -9.35 -14.15
C GLY A 52 -15.05 -8.39 -13.69
N VAL A 53 -14.83 -7.70 -12.58
CA VAL A 53 -15.79 -6.78 -11.98
C VAL A 53 -15.62 -5.38 -12.57
N ASP A 54 -16.75 -4.73 -12.85
CA ASP A 54 -16.75 -3.33 -13.28
C ASP A 54 -16.24 -2.45 -12.12
N PRO A 55 -15.17 -1.67 -12.31
CA PRO A 55 -14.64 -0.80 -11.25
C PRO A 55 -15.63 0.25 -10.73
N THR A 56 -16.70 0.51 -11.46
CA THR A 56 -17.75 1.46 -11.04
C THR A 56 -18.89 0.81 -10.24
N ASP A 57 -18.90 -0.52 -10.14
CA ASP A 57 -19.88 -1.25 -9.34
C ASP A 57 -19.33 -1.43 -7.92
N ALA A 58 -19.70 -0.51 -7.02
CA ALA A 58 -19.15 -0.45 -5.68
C ALA A 58 -19.30 -1.76 -4.89
N ASP A 59 -20.47 -2.37 -4.91
CA ASP A 59 -20.71 -3.60 -4.14
C ASP A 59 -19.89 -4.77 -4.64
N ALA A 60 -19.78 -4.93 -5.96
CA ALA A 60 -18.97 -5.98 -6.56
C ALA A 60 -17.47 -5.74 -6.34
N VAL A 61 -17.04 -4.47 -6.36
CA VAL A 61 -15.66 -4.09 -6.06
C VAL A 61 -15.30 -4.47 -4.64
N VAL A 62 -16.13 -4.14 -3.66
CA VAL A 62 -15.90 -4.48 -2.25
C VAL A 62 -15.77 -5.98 -2.07
N GLU A 63 -16.65 -6.75 -2.69
CA GLU A 63 -16.62 -8.21 -2.59
C GLU A 63 -15.33 -8.79 -3.19
N ALA A 64 -14.90 -8.28 -4.34
CA ALA A 64 -13.66 -8.71 -4.97
C ALA A 64 -12.43 -8.42 -4.07
N VAL A 65 -12.41 -7.24 -3.46
CA VAL A 65 -11.32 -6.87 -2.54
C VAL A 65 -11.32 -7.74 -1.29
N ARG A 66 -12.49 -8.03 -0.73
CA ARG A 66 -12.61 -8.90 0.46
C ARG A 66 -12.10 -10.31 0.21
N ARG A 67 -12.32 -10.84 -0.98
CA ARG A 67 -11.90 -12.19 -1.35
C ARG A 67 -10.41 -12.27 -1.67
N ALA A 68 -9.79 -11.15 -1.99
CA ALA A 68 -8.40 -11.12 -2.40
C ALA A 68 -7.48 -11.25 -1.19
N ARG A 69 -6.42 -12.02 -1.37
CA ARG A 69 -5.35 -12.11 -0.38
C ARG A 69 -4.20 -11.22 -0.85
N MET A 70 -4.05 -10.09 -0.20
CA MET A 70 -3.07 -9.08 -0.58
C MET A 70 -1.92 -9.04 0.42
N GLU A 71 -0.70 -8.97 -0.09
CA GLU A 71 0.50 -8.83 0.73
C GLU A 71 1.41 -7.79 0.10
N VAL A 72 1.88 -6.85 0.91
CA VAL A 72 2.87 -5.87 0.49
C VAL A 72 4.06 -5.99 1.44
N ALA A 73 5.22 -6.30 0.88
CA ALA A 73 6.44 -6.45 1.68
C ALA A 73 6.88 -5.11 2.24
N THR A 74 7.38 -5.13 3.48
CA THR A 74 7.82 -3.92 4.18
C THR A 74 9.33 -3.75 4.19
N ASP A 75 10.05 -4.55 3.40
CA ASP A 75 11.48 -4.40 3.21
C ASP A 75 11.75 -3.25 2.24
N PRO A 76 12.40 -2.15 2.66
CA PRO A 76 12.64 -1.02 1.78
C PRO A 76 13.58 -1.34 0.61
N ALA A 77 14.39 -2.38 0.72
CA ALA A 77 15.28 -2.82 -0.36
C ALA A 77 14.53 -3.61 -1.43
N ALA A 78 13.46 -4.32 -1.05
CA ALA A 78 12.69 -5.16 -1.95
C ALA A 78 11.19 -5.06 -1.63
N PRO A 79 10.55 -3.92 -1.92
CA PRO A 79 9.13 -3.70 -1.61
C PRO A 79 8.23 -4.38 -2.65
N THR A 80 8.13 -5.69 -2.57
CA THR A 80 7.32 -6.49 -3.50
C THR A 80 5.85 -6.51 -3.09
N ALA A 81 4.97 -6.72 -4.08
CA ALA A 81 3.53 -6.85 -3.87
C ALA A 81 3.06 -8.20 -4.36
N ARG A 82 2.17 -8.85 -3.62
CA ARG A 82 1.60 -10.15 -3.97
C ARG A 82 0.08 -10.13 -3.92
N LEU A 83 -0.53 -10.86 -4.85
CA LEU A 83 -1.97 -11.08 -4.88
C LEU A 83 -2.20 -12.57 -5.00
N ASP A 84 -2.90 -13.15 -4.02
CA ASP A 84 -3.20 -14.57 -3.95
C ASP A 84 -1.95 -15.45 -4.14
N GLY A 85 -0.83 -15.02 -3.55
CA GLY A 85 0.43 -15.72 -3.59
C GLY A 85 1.32 -15.44 -4.80
N GLU A 86 0.83 -14.68 -5.77
CA GLU A 86 1.58 -14.33 -6.97
C GLU A 86 2.24 -12.95 -6.82
N ASP A 87 3.50 -12.83 -7.21
CA ASP A 87 4.18 -11.52 -7.27
C ASP A 87 3.57 -10.70 -8.41
N VAL A 88 2.93 -9.60 -8.05
CA VAL A 88 2.25 -8.71 -9.01
C VAL A 88 2.92 -7.33 -9.07
N SER A 89 4.16 -7.22 -8.62
CA SER A 89 4.87 -5.93 -8.57
C SER A 89 4.91 -5.21 -9.91
N ALA A 90 5.02 -5.96 -11.02
CA ALA A 90 4.95 -5.39 -12.37
C ALA A 90 3.51 -5.19 -12.83
N ALA A 91 2.64 -6.17 -12.56
CA ALA A 91 1.25 -6.14 -13.01
C ALA A 91 0.46 -4.95 -12.47
N ILE A 92 0.78 -4.46 -11.27
CA ILE A 92 0.10 -3.32 -10.68
C ILE A 92 0.52 -1.97 -11.28
N ARG A 93 1.50 -1.95 -12.17
CA ARG A 93 2.00 -0.73 -12.82
C ARG A 93 1.52 -0.59 -14.27
N THR A 94 0.60 -1.44 -14.71
CA THR A 94 0.05 -1.39 -16.07
C THR A 94 -0.90 -0.21 -16.24
N GLU A 95 -1.12 0.18 -17.50
CA GLU A 95 -2.06 1.22 -17.87
C GLU A 95 -3.49 0.89 -17.43
N GLU A 96 -3.88 -0.37 -17.52
CA GLU A 96 -5.21 -0.83 -17.10
C GLU A 96 -5.43 -0.58 -15.61
N VAL A 97 -4.45 -0.89 -14.77
CA VAL A 97 -4.51 -0.61 -13.33
C VAL A 97 -4.52 0.91 -13.10
N ASN A 98 -3.68 1.65 -13.81
CA ASN A 98 -3.64 3.12 -13.68
C ASN A 98 -5.00 3.77 -13.91
N ARG A 99 -5.77 3.26 -14.88
CA ARG A 99 -7.10 3.80 -15.20
C ARG A 99 -8.16 3.42 -14.16
N ALA A 100 -8.04 2.25 -13.58
CA ALA A 100 -9.05 1.71 -12.66
C ALA A 100 -8.82 2.09 -11.20
N VAL A 101 -7.61 2.52 -10.84
CA VAL A 101 -7.28 2.77 -9.42
C VAL A 101 -8.12 3.88 -8.80
N SER A 102 -8.45 4.93 -9.54
CA SER A 102 -9.26 6.04 -9.02
C SER A 102 -10.68 5.62 -8.63
N PRO A 103 -11.47 4.97 -9.52
CA PRO A 103 -12.81 4.55 -9.13
C PRO A 103 -12.78 3.49 -8.01
N VAL A 104 -11.83 2.58 -8.00
CA VAL A 104 -11.72 1.58 -6.93
C VAL A 104 -11.39 2.24 -5.60
N SER A 105 -10.43 3.16 -5.60
CA SER A 105 -10.01 3.89 -4.39
C SER A 105 -11.08 4.84 -3.85
N ALA A 106 -12.03 5.25 -4.69
CA ALA A 106 -13.13 6.12 -4.28
C ALA A 106 -14.21 5.39 -3.47
N VAL A 107 -14.23 4.05 -3.51
CA VAL A 107 -15.21 3.27 -2.74
C VAL A 107 -14.85 3.31 -1.26
N ALA A 108 -15.72 3.88 -0.44
CA ALA A 108 -15.46 4.09 0.99
C ALA A 108 -15.11 2.80 1.73
N GLU A 109 -15.84 1.71 1.48
CA GLU A 109 -15.59 0.43 2.13
C GLU A 109 -14.24 -0.17 1.74
N VAL A 110 -13.77 0.05 0.50
CA VAL A 110 -12.43 -0.37 0.08
C VAL A 110 -11.38 0.36 0.90
N ARG A 111 -11.54 1.68 1.07
CA ARG A 111 -10.61 2.47 1.87
C ARG A 111 -10.59 2.00 3.33
N GLU A 112 -11.75 1.69 3.89
CA GLU A 112 -11.84 1.16 5.26
C GLU A 112 -11.09 -0.16 5.40
N LEU A 113 -11.25 -1.08 4.45
CA LEU A 113 -10.55 -2.36 4.44
C LEU A 113 -9.04 -2.17 4.35
N LEU A 114 -8.60 -1.30 3.44
CA LEU A 114 -7.17 -1.07 3.24
C LEU A 114 -6.53 -0.30 4.40
N VAL A 115 -7.24 0.66 4.99
CA VAL A 115 -6.74 1.37 6.17
C VAL A 115 -6.57 0.42 7.35
N ALA A 116 -7.53 -0.49 7.56
CA ALA A 116 -7.43 -1.50 8.61
C ALA A 116 -6.19 -2.39 8.40
N GLU A 117 -5.95 -2.81 7.16
CA GLU A 117 -4.78 -3.62 6.81
C GLU A 117 -3.48 -2.82 6.99
N GLN A 118 -3.46 -1.56 6.58
CA GLN A 118 -2.31 -0.68 6.77
C GLN A 118 -1.96 -0.54 8.25
N ARG A 119 -2.96 -0.33 9.09
CA ARG A 119 -2.76 -0.22 10.55
C ARG A 119 -2.22 -1.50 11.14
N ARG A 120 -2.70 -2.65 10.67
CA ARG A 120 -2.20 -3.95 11.10
C ARG A 120 -0.73 -4.12 10.75
N VAL A 121 -0.35 -3.81 9.52
CA VAL A 121 1.03 -3.91 9.03
C VAL A 121 1.94 -2.95 9.81
N ILE A 122 1.51 -1.72 10.01
CA ILE A 122 2.27 -0.72 10.77
C ILE A 122 2.57 -1.24 12.17
N ARG A 123 1.55 -1.75 12.86
CA ARG A 123 1.71 -2.28 14.21
C ARG A 123 2.68 -3.45 14.26
N GLU A 124 2.57 -4.36 13.32
CA GLU A 124 3.45 -5.53 13.21
C GLU A 124 4.91 -5.11 12.99
N VAL A 125 5.14 -4.14 12.10
CA VAL A 125 6.49 -3.64 11.83
C VAL A 125 7.05 -2.87 13.02
N LEU A 126 6.24 -2.07 13.71
CA LEU A 126 6.67 -1.37 14.93
C LEU A 126 7.11 -2.36 16.01
N ASP A 127 6.40 -3.47 16.15
CA ASP A 127 6.74 -4.51 17.12
C ASP A 127 8.05 -5.22 16.77
N SER A 128 8.34 -5.41 15.49
CA SER A 128 9.54 -6.14 15.04
C SER A 128 10.75 -5.26 14.79
N ARG A 129 10.56 -4.03 14.30
CA ARG A 129 11.65 -3.12 13.94
C ARG A 129 11.68 -1.82 14.75
N GLY A 130 10.58 -1.46 15.38
CA GLY A 130 10.44 -0.23 16.15
C GLY A 130 10.15 1.02 15.34
N GLY A 131 10.36 1.00 14.02
CA GLY A 131 10.10 2.16 13.17
C GLY A 131 9.61 1.76 11.78
N ILE A 132 8.83 2.63 11.16
CA ILE A 132 8.29 2.42 9.81
C ILE A 132 8.13 3.76 9.10
N VAL A 133 8.46 3.79 7.81
CA VAL A 133 8.16 4.91 6.92
C VAL A 133 6.96 4.53 6.07
N VAL A 134 5.91 5.33 6.13
CA VAL A 134 4.66 5.10 5.39
C VAL A 134 4.56 6.15 4.29
N ASP A 135 4.43 5.68 3.06
CA ASP A 135 4.39 6.49 1.85
C ASP A 135 2.98 6.41 1.24
N GLY A 136 2.38 7.54 0.95
CA GLY A 136 1.05 7.58 0.32
C GLY A 136 0.41 8.95 0.38
N ARG A 137 -0.92 8.95 0.33
CA ARG A 137 -1.75 10.15 0.45
C ARG A 137 -2.61 10.03 1.70
N ASP A 138 -2.83 11.16 2.38
CA ASP A 138 -3.67 11.25 3.57
C ASP A 138 -3.28 10.24 4.65
N ILE A 139 -1.95 10.05 4.84
CA ILE A 139 -1.44 9.07 5.79
C ILE A 139 -1.81 9.43 7.23
N GLY A 140 -2.01 10.70 7.53
CA GLY A 140 -2.49 11.13 8.84
C GLY A 140 -3.75 10.40 9.29
N THR A 141 -4.66 10.12 8.36
CA THR A 141 -5.90 9.36 8.63
C THR A 141 -5.59 7.91 9.03
N VAL A 142 -4.52 7.34 8.48
CA VAL A 142 -4.13 5.94 8.75
C VAL A 142 -3.47 5.81 10.12
N VAL A 143 -2.59 6.75 10.47
CA VAL A 143 -1.77 6.65 11.69
C VAL A 143 -2.43 7.24 12.93
N THR A 144 -3.43 8.04 12.75
CA THR A 144 -4.28 8.54 13.84
C THR A 144 -5.59 7.77 13.90
#